data_b75d6277dbdf443807c73db2cd96875d
#
_entry.id   b75d6277dbdf443807c73db2cd96875d
#
_cell.length_a   1.000
_cell.length_b   1.000
_cell.length_c   1.000
_cell.angle_alpha   90.00
_cell.angle_beta   90.00
_cell.angle_gamma   90.00
#
_symmetry.space_group_name_H-M   'P 1'
#
loop_
_entity.id
_entity.type
_entity.pdbx_description
1 polymer ?
#
loop_
_entity_poly.entity_id
_entity_poly.type
_entity_poly.pdbx_seq_one_letter_code
_entity_poly.pdbx_strand_id
1 'polypeptide(L)'
;MTINAEYSQLNTTRESSAERDGRAILLVEGTFTTTEALDLTESSDAPAAVGSHLESWSFFDIDGDTSHTMRYLAPDGPDNVEVYLQTADGWQKVDTTVDGSYLKFTAPAGTTGLAAFRLPESKVPLIAVCAGGAAALILVLALIHKKRKARKAKKAAKKAEAEAKE
;
A
#
# COMPACT_ATOMS: atom_id res chain seq x y z
N MET A 1 -35.41 -29.84 30.52
CA MET A 1 -34.51 -30.25 29.46
C MET A 1 -33.95 -28.99 28.81
N THR A 2 -32.76 -28.58 29.22
CA THR A 2 -32.14 -27.34 28.76
C THR A 2 -31.35 -27.71 27.52
N ILE A 3 -31.78 -27.26 26.36
CA ILE A 3 -31.03 -27.44 25.10
C ILE A 3 -29.93 -26.36 25.10
N ASN A 4 -28.71 -26.75 25.42
CA ASN A 4 -27.53 -25.94 25.18
C ASN A 4 -27.27 -26.00 23.69
N ALA A 5 -27.70 -25.01 22.93
CA ALA A 5 -27.25 -24.81 21.58
C ALA A 5 -25.81 -24.27 21.65
N GLU A 6 -24.83 -25.17 21.57
CA GLU A 6 -23.45 -24.76 21.27
C GLU A 6 -23.44 -24.26 19.83
N TYR A 7 -23.39 -22.94 19.68
CA TYR A 7 -23.13 -22.34 18.39
C TYR A 7 -21.69 -22.67 17.99
N SER A 8 -21.54 -23.60 17.06
CA SER A 8 -20.23 -23.92 16.47
C SER A 8 -19.73 -22.68 15.72
N GLN A 9 -18.69 -22.05 16.22
CA GLN A 9 -17.99 -21.02 15.48
C GLN A 9 -17.25 -21.70 14.31
N LEU A 10 -17.50 -21.21 13.11
CA LEU A 10 -16.87 -21.71 11.88
C LEU A 10 -15.81 -20.73 11.43
N ASN A 11 -14.57 -21.21 11.28
CA ASN A 11 -13.55 -20.45 10.59
C ASN A 11 -13.82 -20.53 9.08
N THR A 12 -14.27 -19.43 8.49
CA THR A 12 -14.73 -19.38 7.11
C THR A 12 -14.50 -17.99 6.51
N THR A 13 -14.82 -17.86 5.23
CA THR A 13 -14.89 -16.58 4.53
C THR A 13 -16.36 -16.25 4.30
N ARG A 14 -16.79 -15.07 4.74
CA ARG A 14 -18.08 -14.48 4.39
C ARG A 14 -17.89 -13.59 3.15
N GLU A 15 -18.78 -13.74 2.20
CA GLU A 15 -18.79 -12.95 0.97
C GLU A 15 -19.88 -11.88 1.07
N SER A 16 -19.62 -10.71 0.47
CA SER A 16 -20.64 -9.68 0.38
C SER A 16 -21.77 -10.08 -0.57
N SER A 17 -22.98 -9.58 -0.27
CA SER A 17 -24.13 -9.66 -1.18
C SER A 17 -23.95 -8.79 -2.43
N ALA A 18 -23.16 -7.73 -2.34
CA ALA A 18 -22.82 -6.87 -3.48
C ALA A 18 -21.68 -7.48 -4.29
N GLU A 19 -21.84 -7.47 -5.60
CA GLU A 19 -20.89 -8.08 -6.55
C GLU A 19 -20.43 -7.08 -7.61
N ARG A 20 -19.22 -7.34 -8.12
CA ARG A 20 -18.65 -6.68 -9.30
C ARG A 20 -18.09 -7.74 -10.23
N ASP A 21 -18.52 -7.76 -11.48
CA ASP A 21 -18.14 -8.75 -12.50
C ASP A 21 -18.32 -10.21 -12.02
N GLY A 22 -19.44 -10.48 -11.31
CA GLY A 22 -19.76 -11.80 -10.77
C GLY A 22 -18.87 -12.25 -9.61
N ARG A 23 -18.21 -11.32 -8.93
CA ARG A 23 -17.36 -11.57 -7.75
C ARG A 23 -17.79 -10.66 -6.60
N ALA A 24 -17.77 -11.20 -5.39
CA ALA A 24 -18.07 -10.42 -4.20
C ALA A 24 -17.11 -9.22 -4.08
N ILE A 25 -17.65 -8.04 -3.76
CA ILE A 25 -16.86 -6.81 -3.57
C ILE A 25 -15.99 -6.91 -2.32
N LEU A 26 -16.51 -7.56 -1.26
CA LEU A 26 -15.81 -7.73 0.01
C LEU A 26 -15.83 -9.19 0.44
N LEU A 27 -14.67 -9.69 0.81
CA LEU A 27 -14.50 -10.99 1.45
C LEU A 27 -13.95 -10.76 2.86
N VAL A 28 -14.54 -11.43 3.85
CA VAL A 28 -14.13 -11.31 5.26
C VAL A 28 -13.80 -12.68 5.79
N GLU A 29 -12.53 -12.89 6.15
CA GLU A 29 -12.06 -14.13 6.75
C GLU A 29 -12.06 -14.01 8.27
N GLY A 30 -12.60 -15.01 8.93
CA GLY A 30 -12.67 -15.06 10.37
C GLY A 30 -13.48 -16.22 10.89
N THR A 31 -13.77 -16.17 12.18
CA THR A 31 -14.62 -17.13 12.85
C THR A 31 -15.98 -16.51 13.07
N PHE A 32 -17.01 -17.06 12.46
CA PHE A 32 -18.36 -16.50 12.47
C PHE A 32 -19.38 -17.50 13.06
N THR A 33 -20.47 -16.95 13.58
CA THR A 33 -21.64 -17.71 14.02
C THR A 33 -22.64 -17.96 12.89
N THR A 34 -22.46 -17.30 11.76
CA THR A 34 -23.31 -17.39 10.57
C THR A 34 -22.46 -17.47 9.30
N THR A 35 -23.01 -18.10 8.27
CA THR A 35 -22.44 -18.13 6.92
C THR A 35 -23.24 -17.25 5.95
N GLU A 36 -24.19 -16.49 6.43
CA GLU A 36 -24.97 -15.57 5.62
C GLU A 36 -24.06 -14.54 4.92
N ALA A 37 -24.48 -14.14 3.73
CA ALA A 37 -23.76 -13.09 3.00
C ALA A 37 -23.73 -11.80 3.82
N LEU A 38 -22.62 -11.07 3.69
CA LEU A 38 -22.46 -9.78 4.32
C LEU A 38 -23.23 -8.71 3.54
N ASP A 39 -24.17 -8.05 4.17
CA ASP A 39 -24.89 -6.94 3.55
C ASP A 39 -23.99 -5.71 3.44
N LEU A 40 -23.73 -5.30 2.19
CA LEU A 40 -23.07 -4.05 1.86
C LEU A 40 -24.09 -3.04 1.36
N THR A 41 -24.06 -1.85 1.94
CA THR A 41 -24.86 -0.71 1.47
C THR A 41 -23.92 0.38 0.99
N GLU A 42 -24.14 0.84 -0.24
CA GLU A 42 -23.39 1.97 -0.80
C GLU A 42 -23.59 3.21 0.08
N SER A 43 -22.50 3.90 0.38
CA SER A 43 -22.47 5.08 1.25
C SER A 43 -21.82 6.25 0.53
N SER A 44 -22.25 7.45 0.86
CA SER A 44 -21.55 8.68 0.45
C SER A 44 -20.58 9.19 1.52
N ASP A 45 -20.52 8.53 2.68
CA ASP A 45 -19.65 8.94 3.77
C ASP A 45 -18.20 8.48 3.48
N ALA A 46 -17.28 9.42 3.56
CA ALA A 46 -15.87 9.17 3.26
C ALA A 46 -14.99 10.19 3.99
N PRO A 47 -13.74 9.82 4.37
CA PRO A 47 -12.81 10.74 4.97
C PRO A 47 -12.29 11.76 3.94
N ALA A 48 -11.75 12.86 4.44
CA ALA A 48 -10.90 13.72 3.62
C ALA A 48 -9.57 12.99 3.33
N ALA A 49 -9.35 12.62 2.08
CA ALA A 49 -8.16 11.90 1.64
C ALA A 49 -7.57 12.52 0.38
N VAL A 50 -6.30 12.20 0.13
CA VAL A 50 -5.62 12.58 -1.11
C VAL A 50 -6.00 11.57 -2.19
N GLY A 51 -6.48 12.07 -3.33
CA GLY A 51 -6.89 11.20 -4.44
C GLY A 51 -8.34 11.37 -4.84
N SER A 52 -8.74 10.60 -5.84
CA SER A 52 -10.13 10.57 -6.31
C SER A 52 -10.89 9.52 -5.51
N HIS A 53 -11.98 9.94 -4.86
CA HIS A 53 -12.91 9.01 -4.23
C HIS A 53 -13.47 8.04 -5.28
N LEU A 54 -13.36 6.75 -5.01
CA LEU A 54 -13.90 5.70 -5.86
C LEU A 54 -15.30 5.32 -5.39
N GLU A 55 -15.38 4.81 -4.18
CA GLU A 55 -16.65 4.36 -3.59
C GLU A 55 -16.51 4.24 -2.08
N SER A 56 -17.63 4.19 -1.40
CA SER A 56 -17.73 3.87 0.02
C SER A 56 -18.84 2.88 0.28
N TRP A 57 -18.61 2.01 1.24
CA TRP A 57 -19.52 0.96 1.66
C TRP A 57 -19.72 1.00 3.16
N SER A 58 -20.95 0.87 3.61
CA SER A 58 -21.28 0.58 5.01
C SER A 58 -21.72 -0.86 5.15
N PHE A 59 -21.38 -1.47 6.26
CA PHE A 59 -21.76 -2.82 6.61
C PHE A 59 -22.00 -2.92 8.09
N PHE A 60 -22.91 -3.78 8.48
CA PHE A 60 -23.25 -4.01 9.87
C PHE A 60 -22.65 -5.32 10.34
N ASP A 61 -22.14 -5.24 11.56
CA ASP A 61 -21.76 -6.35 12.43
C ASP A 61 -21.03 -7.52 11.76
N ILE A 62 -19.75 -7.30 11.60
CA ILE A 62 -18.83 -8.40 11.33
C ILE A 62 -18.38 -8.93 12.69
N ASP A 63 -19.27 -9.64 13.41
CA ASP A 63 -18.98 -10.29 14.70
C ASP A 63 -17.87 -9.61 15.55
N GLY A 64 -18.14 -8.54 16.08
CA GLY A 64 -17.80 -7.58 17.08
C GLY A 64 -16.40 -7.43 17.61
N ASP A 65 -15.84 -8.39 18.27
CA ASP A 65 -14.74 -8.13 19.20
C ASP A 65 -13.34 -8.51 18.69
N THR A 66 -13.22 -8.98 17.45
CA THR A 66 -11.96 -9.44 16.88
C THR A 66 -11.62 -8.71 15.60
N SER A 67 -10.31 -8.62 15.29
CA SER A 67 -9.86 -8.16 13.99
C SER A 67 -10.03 -9.25 12.93
N HIS A 68 -10.37 -8.85 11.71
CA HIS A 68 -10.58 -9.74 10.58
C HIS A 68 -9.63 -9.45 9.43
N THR A 69 -9.28 -10.47 8.66
CA THR A 69 -8.65 -10.28 7.36
C THR A 69 -9.72 -9.99 6.32
N MET A 70 -9.61 -8.88 5.62
CA MET A 70 -10.51 -8.49 4.56
C MET A 70 -9.82 -8.45 3.22
N ARG A 71 -10.59 -8.72 2.15
CA ARG A 71 -10.19 -8.52 0.76
C ARG A 71 -11.25 -7.71 0.05
N TYR A 72 -10.85 -6.60 -0.53
CA TYR A 72 -11.72 -5.65 -1.22
C TYR A 72 -11.40 -5.61 -2.70
N LEU A 73 -12.45 -5.73 -3.54
CA LEU A 73 -12.37 -5.65 -4.99
C LEU A 73 -12.62 -4.21 -5.45
N ALA A 74 -11.54 -3.48 -5.68
CA ALA A 74 -11.63 -2.10 -6.13
C ALA A 74 -12.14 -1.98 -7.58
N PRO A 75 -12.87 -0.89 -7.94
CA PRO A 75 -13.17 -0.57 -9.33
C PRO A 75 -11.87 -0.38 -10.13
N ASP A 76 -11.84 -0.91 -11.36
CA ASP A 76 -10.69 -0.78 -12.27
C ASP A 76 -9.35 -1.30 -11.72
N GLY A 77 -9.42 -2.25 -10.77
CA GLY A 77 -8.27 -2.97 -10.23
C GLY A 77 -7.62 -2.34 -8.99
N PRO A 78 -6.65 -3.05 -8.39
CA PRO A 78 -6.08 -2.70 -7.09
C PRO A 78 -4.98 -1.63 -7.14
N ASP A 79 -4.52 -1.22 -8.33
CA ASP A 79 -3.36 -0.36 -8.48
C ASP A 79 -3.63 1.07 -8.00
N ASN A 80 -2.71 1.62 -7.20
CA ASN A 80 -2.78 2.96 -6.65
C ASN A 80 -4.07 3.26 -5.86
N VAL A 81 -4.62 2.25 -5.18
CA VAL A 81 -5.80 2.40 -4.35
C VAL A 81 -5.41 2.41 -2.88
N GLU A 82 -5.90 3.40 -2.16
CA GLU A 82 -5.86 3.48 -0.70
C GLU A 82 -7.21 3.13 -0.10
N VAL A 83 -7.20 2.37 0.98
CA VAL A 83 -8.39 1.96 1.71
C VAL A 83 -8.41 2.60 3.08
N TYR A 84 -9.57 3.12 3.46
CA TYR A 84 -9.87 3.66 4.77
C TYR A 84 -11.00 2.85 5.38
N LEU A 85 -10.91 2.56 6.66
CA LEU A 85 -11.93 1.86 7.41
C LEU A 85 -12.56 2.78 8.44
N GLN A 86 -13.89 2.69 8.56
CA GLN A 86 -14.66 3.40 9.56
C GLN A 86 -14.79 2.56 10.81
N THR A 87 -14.41 3.13 11.96
CA THR A 87 -14.55 2.54 13.28
C THR A 87 -15.25 3.53 14.21
N ALA A 88 -15.47 3.15 15.46
CA ALA A 88 -16.00 4.06 16.47
C ALA A 88 -15.13 5.32 16.69
N ASP A 89 -13.82 5.21 16.43
CA ASP A 89 -12.86 6.31 16.55
C ASP A 89 -12.75 7.16 15.26
N GLY A 90 -13.54 6.84 14.24
CA GLY A 90 -13.57 7.50 12.95
C GLY A 90 -12.85 6.73 11.84
N TRP A 91 -12.52 7.45 10.77
CA TRP A 91 -11.87 6.89 9.59
C TRP A 91 -10.36 6.71 9.80
N GLN A 92 -9.86 5.53 9.52
CA GLN A 92 -8.44 5.18 9.62
C GLN A 92 -7.95 4.56 8.31
N LYS A 93 -6.83 5.06 7.80
CA LYS A 93 -6.15 4.45 6.67
C LYS A 93 -5.54 3.12 7.08
N VAL A 94 -5.66 2.10 6.24
CA VAL A 94 -5.05 0.78 6.48
C VAL A 94 -4.01 0.45 5.42
N ASP A 95 -3.00 -0.30 5.84
CA ASP A 95 -2.00 -0.84 4.93
C ASP A 95 -2.61 -1.99 4.13
N THR A 96 -2.46 -1.92 2.81
CA THR A 96 -3.01 -2.91 1.88
C THR A 96 -1.92 -3.65 1.15
N THR A 97 -2.18 -4.91 0.81
CA THR A 97 -1.36 -5.73 -0.09
C THR A 97 -2.22 -6.26 -1.23
N VAL A 98 -1.65 -6.32 -2.43
CA VAL A 98 -2.37 -6.89 -3.58
C VAL A 98 -2.41 -8.41 -3.48
N ASP A 99 -3.60 -8.98 -3.58
CA ASP A 99 -3.86 -10.43 -3.58
C ASP A 99 -4.76 -10.77 -4.79
N GLY A 100 -4.14 -11.05 -5.92
CA GLY A 100 -4.81 -11.21 -7.20
C GLY A 100 -5.49 -9.92 -7.64
N SER A 101 -6.83 -9.94 -7.75
CA SER A 101 -7.63 -8.75 -8.10
C SER A 101 -8.07 -7.95 -6.86
N TYR A 102 -7.79 -8.42 -5.67
CA TYR A 102 -8.21 -7.84 -4.41
C TYR A 102 -7.09 -7.08 -3.71
N LEU A 103 -7.50 -6.12 -2.90
CA LEU A 103 -6.66 -5.51 -1.86
C LEU A 103 -6.92 -6.22 -0.54
N LYS A 104 -5.90 -6.82 0.03
CA LYS A 104 -5.95 -7.54 1.31
C LYS A 104 -5.42 -6.65 2.43
N PHE A 105 -6.12 -6.61 3.53
CA PHE A 105 -5.77 -5.84 4.74
C PHE A 105 -6.37 -6.47 5.99
N THR A 106 -5.94 -5.97 7.14
CA THR A 106 -6.54 -6.34 8.43
C THR A 106 -7.46 -5.21 8.89
N ALA A 107 -8.71 -5.55 9.14
CA ALA A 107 -9.69 -4.63 9.71
C ALA A 107 -9.72 -4.80 11.23
N PRO A 108 -9.65 -3.72 12.01
CA PRO A 108 -9.82 -3.77 13.45
C PRO A 108 -11.25 -4.18 13.84
N ALA A 109 -11.42 -4.64 15.06
CA ALA A 109 -12.74 -4.90 15.61
C ALA A 109 -13.62 -3.63 15.55
N GLY A 110 -14.92 -3.82 15.34
CA GLY A 110 -15.87 -2.70 15.27
C GLY A 110 -15.77 -1.87 14.00
N THR A 111 -15.18 -2.40 12.92
CA THR A 111 -15.20 -1.77 11.60
C THR A 111 -16.61 -1.81 11.01
N THR A 112 -17.16 -0.66 10.63
CA THR A 112 -18.54 -0.50 10.13
C THR A 112 -18.62 0.04 8.71
N GLY A 113 -17.49 0.41 8.11
CA GLY A 113 -17.47 0.94 6.75
C GLY A 113 -16.09 0.91 6.13
N LEU A 114 -16.08 1.07 4.81
CA LEU A 114 -14.90 1.12 3.97
C LEU A 114 -15.07 2.26 2.97
N ALA A 115 -14.01 3.04 2.75
CA ALA A 115 -13.91 4.01 1.67
C ALA A 115 -12.62 3.79 0.89
N ALA A 116 -12.70 3.84 -0.43
CA ALA A 116 -11.57 3.64 -1.33
C ALA A 116 -11.28 4.90 -2.15
N PHE A 117 -10.00 5.21 -2.30
CA PHE A 117 -9.50 6.36 -3.04
C PHE A 117 -8.42 5.92 -4.01
N ARG A 118 -8.46 6.42 -5.24
CA ARG A 118 -7.39 6.24 -6.21
C ARG A 118 -6.41 7.40 -6.13
N LEU A 119 -5.17 7.09 -5.83
CA LEU A 119 -4.10 8.08 -5.84
C LEU A 119 -3.79 8.51 -7.29
N PRO A 120 -3.43 9.78 -7.50
CA PRO A 120 -2.92 10.21 -8.78
C PRO A 120 -1.66 9.39 -9.12
N GLU A 121 -1.58 8.92 -10.35
CA GLU A 121 -0.34 8.30 -10.82
C GLU A 121 0.81 9.26 -10.60
N SER A 122 1.76 8.88 -9.76
CA SER A 122 2.99 9.63 -9.60
C SER A 122 3.79 9.50 -10.89
N LYS A 123 3.53 10.37 -11.84
CA LYS A 123 4.42 10.59 -12.98
C LYS A 123 5.69 11.24 -12.47
N VAL A 124 6.50 10.47 -11.73
CA VAL A 124 7.91 10.85 -11.52
C VAL A 124 8.52 10.75 -12.90
N PRO A 125 8.84 11.87 -13.57
CA PRO A 125 9.39 11.79 -14.91
C PRO A 125 10.67 10.97 -14.80
N LEU A 126 10.78 9.92 -15.60
CA LEU A 126 11.97 9.06 -15.69
C LEU A 126 13.26 9.89 -15.89
N ILE A 127 13.10 11.10 -16.36
CA ILE A 127 14.12 12.16 -16.50
C ILE A 127 14.78 12.53 -15.16
N ALA A 128 14.06 12.51 -14.04
CA ALA A 128 14.66 12.85 -12.73
C ALA A 128 15.62 11.77 -12.23
N VAL A 129 15.38 10.51 -12.56
CA VAL A 129 16.28 9.40 -12.20
C VAL A 129 17.53 9.43 -13.09
N CYS A 130 17.39 9.76 -14.39
CA CYS A 130 18.51 9.90 -15.29
C CYS A 130 19.37 11.14 -15.00
N ALA A 131 18.77 12.27 -14.58
CA ALA A 131 19.51 13.48 -14.23
C ALA A 131 20.37 13.31 -12.96
N GLY A 132 19.85 12.60 -11.95
CA GLY A 132 20.62 12.26 -10.73
C GLY A 132 21.81 11.34 -11.03
N GLY A 133 21.62 10.34 -11.90
CA GLY A 133 22.68 9.42 -12.32
C GLY A 133 23.79 10.10 -13.15
N ALA A 134 23.42 11.00 -14.06
CA ALA A 134 24.37 11.74 -14.88
C ALA A 134 25.20 12.73 -14.05
N ALA A 135 24.59 13.44 -13.09
CA ALA A 135 25.31 14.35 -12.20
C ALA A 135 26.31 13.60 -11.30
N ALA A 136 25.94 12.44 -10.80
CA ALA A 136 26.84 11.60 -9.99
C ALA A 136 28.03 11.08 -10.82
N LEU A 137 27.81 10.65 -12.07
CA LEU A 137 28.84 10.22 -12.98
C LEU A 137 29.83 11.37 -13.32
N ILE A 138 29.34 12.56 -13.57
CA ILE A 138 30.16 13.75 -13.85
C ILE A 138 31.03 14.11 -12.64
N LEU A 139 30.48 14.05 -11.42
CA LEU A 139 31.23 14.28 -10.18
C LEU A 139 32.35 13.25 -9.98
N VAL A 140 32.06 11.97 -10.21
CA VAL A 140 33.05 10.90 -10.10
C VAL A 140 34.17 11.06 -11.14
N LEU A 141 33.82 11.39 -12.39
CA LEU A 141 34.80 11.64 -13.45
C LEU A 141 35.68 12.87 -13.16
N ALA A 142 35.09 13.94 -12.61
CA ALA A 142 35.83 15.13 -12.18
C ALA A 142 36.83 14.82 -11.05
N LEU A 143 36.43 14.01 -10.06
CA LEU A 143 37.31 13.58 -8.98
C LEU A 143 38.46 12.70 -9.47
N ILE A 144 38.19 11.79 -10.40
CA ILE A 144 39.25 10.95 -11.02
C ILE A 144 40.22 11.82 -11.82
N HIS A 145 39.71 12.81 -12.55
CA HIS A 145 40.55 13.73 -13.30
C HIS A 145 41.47 14.58 -12.43
N LYS A 146 40.92 15.11 -11.32
CA LYS A 146 41.66 15.85 -10.30
C LYS A 146 42.75 15.01 -9.65
N LYS A 147 42.46 13.74 -9.32
CA LYS A 147 43.44 12.80 -8.76
C LYS A 147 44.56 12.47 -9.75
N ARG A 148 44.23 12.28 -11.06
CA ARG A 148 45.23 12.02 -12.12
C ARG A 148 46.14 13.23 -12.35
N LYS A 149 45.60 14.45 -12.31
CA LYS A 149 46.37 15.69 -12.46
C LYS A 149 47.33 15.91 -11.29
N ALA A 150 46.89 15.65 -10.05
CA ALA A 150 47.71 15.72 -8.85
C ALA A 150 48.87 14.69 -8.87
N ARG A 151 48.62 13.48 -9.35
CA ARG A 151 49.66 12.43 -9.49
C ARG A 151 50.70 12.78 -10.54
N LYS A 152 50.31 13.40 -11.68
CA LYS A 152 51.25 13.85 -12.71
C LYS A 152 52.11 15.01 -12.21
N ALA A 153 51.53 15.95 -11.44
CA ALA A 153 52.30 17.07 -10.85
C ALA A 153 53.34 16.57 -9.84
N LYS A 154 52.97 15.60 -8.98
CA LYS A 154 53.93 15.00 -8.05
C LYS A 154 55.05 14.23 -8.73
N LYS A 155 54.77 13.53 -9.84
CA LYS A 155 55.82 12.85 -10.62
C LYS A 155 56.76 13.82 -11.33
N ALA A 156 56.26 14.94 -11.85
CA ALA A 156 57.04 15.98 -12.46
C ALA A 156 57.96 16.69 -11.44
N ALA A 157 57.42 17.01 -10.28
CA ALA A 157 58.23 17.61 -9.20
C ALA A 157 59.35 16.68 -8.72
N LYS A 158 59.07 15.38 -8.56
CA LYS A 158 60.08 14.38 -8.13
C LYS A 158 61.15 14.14 -9.18
N LYS A 159 60.84 14.32 -10.48
CA LYS A 159 61.81 14.20 -11.57
C LYS A 159 62.72 15.43 -11.63
N ALA A 160 62.20 16.64 -11.44
CA ALA A 160 62.96 17.88 -11.38
C ALA A 160 63.93 17.92 -10.18
N GLU A 161 63.52 17.34 -9.05
CA GLU A 161 64.36 17.25 -7.87
C GLU A 161 65.51 16.22 -8.01
N ALA A 162 65.31 15.20 -8.83
CA ALA A 162 66.35 14.23 -9.14
C ALA A 162 67.41 14.78 -10.14
N GLU A 163 66.98 15.59 -11.13
CA GLU A 163 67.88 16.23 -12.10
C GLU A 163 68.66 17.40 -11.50
N ALA A 164 68.26 17.97 -10.36
CA ALA A 164 69.00 19.06 -9.68
C ALA A 164 70.07 18.56 -8.72
N LYS A 165 70.25 17.24 -8.55
CA LYS A 165 71.20 16.62 -7.63
C LYS A 165 72.41 15.95 -8.36
N GLU A 166 72.44 16.02 -9.66
CA GLU A 166 73.60 15.64 -10.46
C GLU A 166 74.43 16.91 -10.83
#